data_60c162204a11b128d05a638c2fc48486
#
_entry.id   60c162204a11b128d05a638c2fc48486
#
_cell.length_a   1.000
_cell.length_b   1.000
_cell.length_c   1.000
_cell.angle_alpha   90.00
_cell.angle_beta   90.00
_cell.angle_gamma   90.00
#
_symmetry.space_group_name_H-M   'P 1'
#
loop_
_entity.id
_entity.type
_entity.pdbx_description
1 polymer ?
#
loop_
_entity_poly.entity_id
_entity_poly.type
_entity_poly.pdbx_seq_one_letter_code
_entity_poly.pdbx_strand_id
1 'polypeptide(L)'
;MNQRIKGVLSPVVTPFTRDLAPDADRFVRHCKWLLSHGCSGLAVFGTNSEANSLSVDERVMLLEALVEAGVPASKLMPGTGCSALSDSVVLTAHAVKLGCAGVLMLPPFYYKGVSDEGLFRNFSEVVQRVADDRLQLYLYHIPPVSSVPITLGLIERLLKAHPKSIAGIKDSSGDWNNTKAVLDAFAKSGFDVFAGSETFLLDNMRHGGVGCITATGNVNPAAIDKVWRNWQSADADKLQAGITATRMAVQKVPMIPALKAIVAKFSDDPEWSTVRPPLIENTQAQLDGLFADLKALNFDMPGIKD
;
A
#
# COMPACT_ATOMS: atom_id res chain seq x y z
N MET A 1 16.03 2.23 18.03
CA MET A 1 14.68 2.14 17.40
C MET A 1 14.88 2.32 15.91
N ASN A 2 14.39 1.38 15.09
CA ASN A 2 14.41 1.57 13.64
C ASN A 2 13.57 2.79 13.28
N GLN A 3 14.09 3.66 12.41
CA GLN A 3 13.37 4.83 11.94
C GLN A 3 12.16 4.37 11.11
N ARG A 4 10.93 4.77 11.52
CA ARG A 4 9.71 4.44 10.78
C ARG A 4 9.72 5.11 9.40
N ILE A 5 9.20 4.42 8.38
CA ILE A 5 9.12 4.96 7.02
C ILE A 5 8.10 6.09 7.00
N LYS A 6 8.47 7.20 6.32
CA LYS A 6 7.58 8.31 5.99
C LYS A 6 7.71 8.63 4.51
N GLY A 7 6.68 9.20 3.92
CA GLY A 7 6.72 9.56 2.50
C GLY A 7 5.78 8.74 1.65
N VAL A 8 6.21 8.45 0.44
CA VAL A 8 5.42 7.74 -0.57
C VAL A 8 5.76 6.26 -0.53
N LEU A 9 4.75 5.41 -0.27
CA LEU A 9 4.87 3.97 -0.38
C LEU A 9 3.97 3.49 -1.53
N SER A 10 4.52 2.63 -2.39
CA SER A 10 3.73 1.94 -3.41
C SER A 10 3.15 0.64 -2.84
N PRO A 11 1.83 0.40 -2.93
CA PRO A 11 1.25 -0.92 -2.76
C PRO A 11 1.49 -1.74 -4.04
N VAL A 12 2.70 -2.28 -4.16
CA VAL A 12 3.27 -2.81 -5.40
C VAL A 12 2.37 -3.87 -6.04
N VAL A 13 2.10 -3.73 -7.34
CA VAL A 13 1.39 -4.75 -8.14
C VAL A 13 2.25 -6.00 -8.29
N THR A 14 1.63 -7.17 -8.24
CA THR A 14 2.33 -8.46 -8.41
C THR A 14 2.24 -8.90 -9.87
N PRO A 15 3.37 -9.07 -10.58
CA PRO A 15 3.37 -9.64 -11.91
C PRO A 15 3.12 -11.14 -11.85
N PHE A 16 2.40 -11.66 -12.85
CA PHE A 16 2.18 -13.08 -13.04
C PHE A 16 2.65 -13.51 -14.43
N THR A 17 3.15 -14.73 -14.51
CA THR A 17 3.39 -15.42 -15.77
C THR A 17 2.04 -15.77 -16.45
N ARG A 18 2.08 -16.25 -17.69
CA ARG A 18 0.87 -16.73 -18.39
C ARG A 18 0.20 -17.92 -17.70
N ASP A 19 0.96 -18.71 -16.96
CA ASP A 19 0.44 -19.83 -16.15
C ASP A 19 -0.08 -19.38 -14.78
N LEU A 20 -0.16 -18.08 -14.56
CA LEU A 20 -0.63 -17.44 -13.33
C LEU A 20 0.30 -17.66 -12.11
N ALA A 21 1.54 -18.10 -12.29
CA ALA A 21 2.53 -18.11 -11.23
C ALA A 21 3.06 -16.69 -10.95
N PRO A 22 3.41 -16.33 -9.70
CA PRO A 22 4.07 -15.07 -9.42
C PRO A 22 5.44 -15.01 -10.11
N ASP A 23 5.75 -13.89 -10.75
CA ASP A 23 7.03 -13.65 -11.40
C ASP A 23 7.95 -12.83 -10.49
N ALA A 24 8.83 -13.50 -9.78
CA ALA A 24 9.72 -12.88 -8.82
C ALA A 24 10.72 -11.90 -9.47
N ASP A 25 11.22 -12.22 -10.68
CA ASP A 25 12.20 -11.37 -11.36
C ASP A 25 11.60 -10.04 -11.80
N ARG A 26 10.40 -10.06 -12.41
CA ARG A 26 9.67 -8.85 -12.76
C ARG A 26 9.31 -8.05 -11.51
N PHE A 27 8.89 -8.73 -10.46
CA PHE A 27 8.53 -8.11 -9.18
C PHE A 27 9.72 -7.36 -8.57
N VAL A 28 10.88 -7.98 -8.51
CA VAL A 28 12.12 -7.39 -8.00
C VAL A 28 12.53 -6.18 -8.83
N ARG A 29 12.53 -6.29 -10.17
CA ARG A 29 12.89 -5.15 -11.06
C ARG A 29 11.98 -3.95 -10.81
N HIS A 30 10.66 -4.18 -10.78
CA HIS A 30 9.70 -3.10 -10.53
C HIS A 30 9.87 -2.48 -9.14
N CYS A 31 10.08 -3.28 -8.10
CA CYS A 31 10.36 -2.79 -6.76
C CYS A 31 11.61 -1.91 -6.69
N LYS A 32 12.68 -2.29 -7.38
CA LYS A 32 13.91 -1.49 -7.48
C LYS A 32 13.67 -0.18 -8.24
N TRP A 33 12.95 -0.23 -9.35
CA TRP A 33 12.56 0.96 -10.09
C TRP A 33 11.76 1.94 -9.22
N LEU A 34 10.75 1.46 -8.49
CA LEU A 34 9.95 2.28 -7.57
C LEU A 34 10.80 3.00 -6.53
N LEU A 35 11.73 2.29 -5.90
CA LEU A 35 12.62 2.87 -4.88
C LEU A 35 13.59 3.91 -5.47
N SER A 36 14.06 3.71 -6.71
CA SER A 36 14.94 4.66 -7.38
C SER A 36 14.20 5.88 -7.96
N HIS A 37 12.85 5.82 -8.06
CA HIS A 37 12.03 6.87 -8.66
C HIS A 37 11.08 7.56 -7.67
N GLY A 38 11.42 7.57 -6.38
CA GLY A 38 10.75 8.44 -5.40
C GLY A 38 9.93 7.71 -4.34
N CYS A 39 9.73 6.38 -4.43
CA CYS A 39 9.15 5.66 -3.30
C CYS A 39 10.11 5.65 -2.11
N SER A 40 9.63 6.10 -0.96
CA SER A 40 10.35 6.00 0.32
C SER A 40 10.36 4.57 0.86
N GLY A 41 9.38 3.76 0.45
CA GLY A 41 9.23 2.36 0.81
C GLY A 41 8.19 1.65 -0.06
N LEU A 42 8.02 0.36 0.17
CA LEU A 42 7.13 -0.52 -0.59
C LEU A 42 6.16 -1.24 0.34
N ALA A 43 4.86 -1.06 0.12
CA ALA A 43 3.79 -1.76 0.83
C ALA A 43 3.33 -2.97 -0.02
N VAL A 44 4.19 -3.97 -0.15
CA VAL A 44 3.92 -5.18 -0.94
C VAL A 44 2.80 -6.01 -0.31
N PHE A 45 2.12 -6.84 -1.08
CA PHE A 45 1.05 -7.75 -0.64
C PHE A 45 -0.14 -7.05 0.01
N GLY A 46 -0.51 -5.89 -0.52
CA GLY A 46 -1.76 -5.21 -0.23
C GLY A 46 -2.85 -5.54 -1.27
N THR A 47 -3.94 -4.77 -1.28
CA THR A 47 -5.06 -4.93 -2.22
C THR A 47 -4.61 -4.84 -3.69
N ASN A 48 -3.79 -3.83 -4.03
CA ASN A 48 -3.30 -3.67 -5.40
C ASN A 48 -2.26 -4.73 -5.80
N SER A 49 -1.65 -5.41 -4.83
CA SER A 49 -0.75 -6.53 -5.07
C SER A 49 -1.49 -7.84 -5.32
N GLU A 50 -2.82 -7.83 -5.41
CA GLU A 50 -3.64 -9.04 -5.52
C GLU A 50 -3.36 -10.03 -4.37
N ALA A 51 -3.06 -9.53 -3.16
CA ALA A 51 -2.60 -10.35 -2.03
C ALA A 51 -3.60 -11.46 -1.64
N ASN A 52 -4.91 -11.24 -1.83
CA ASN A 52 -5.93 -12.25 -1.54
C ASN A 52 -6.04 -13.33 -2.65
N SER A 53 -5.30 -13.16 -3.75
CA SER A 53 -5.08 -14.18 -4.79
C SER A 53 -3.72 -14.89 -4.65
N LEU A 54 -2.91 -14.52 -3.64
CA LEU A 54 -1.63 -15.16 -3.31
C LEU A 54 -1.78 -16.04 -2.07
N SER A 55 -1.18 -17.22 -2.10
CA SER A 55 -1.04 -18.05 -0.90
C SER A 55 -0.07 -17.43 0.11
N VAL A 56 -0.03 -17.96 1.33
CA VAL A 56 0.96 -17.58 2.34
C VAL A 56 2.37 -17.86 1.83
N ASP A 57 2.58 -19.04 1.24
CA ASP A 57 3.90 -19.46 0.74
C ASP A 57 4.38 -18.56 -0.42
N GLU A 58 3.49 -18.17 -1.34
CA GLU A 58 3.83 -17.24 -2.42
C GLU A 58 4.24 -15.86 -1.89
N ARG A 59 3.57 -15.35 -0.84
CA ARG A 59 3.95 -14.07 -0.22
C ARG A 59 5.29 -14.17 0.50
N VAL A 60 5.55 -15.29 1.18
CA VAL A 60 6.83 -15.56 1.84
C VAL A 60 7.94 -15.61 0.79
N MET A 61 7.80 -16.42 -0.25
CA MET A 61 8.75 -16.56 -1.34
C MET A 61 9.08 -15.22 -2.02
N LEU A 62 8.06 -14.42 -2.36
CA LEU A 62 8.28 -13.11 -2.99
C LEU A 62 8.96 -12.11 -2.05
N LEU A 63 8.66 -12.14 -0.74
CA LEU A 63 9.31 -11.27 0.24
C LEU A 63 10.79 -11.63 0.41
N GLU A 64 11.10 -12.91 0.47
CA GLU A 64 12.48 -13.42 0.51
C GLU A 64 13.25 -13.03 -0.76
N ALA A 65 12.65 -13.23 -1.94
CA ALA A 65 13.25 -12.84 -3.22
C ALA A 65 13.62 -11.35 -3.28
N LEU A 66 12.79 -10.46 -2.71
CA LEU A 66 13.13 -9.03 -2.63
C LEU A 66 14.39 -8.79 -1.78
N VAL A 67 14.44 -9.41 -0.60
CA VAL A 67 15.57 -9.22 0.33
C VAL A 67 16.85 -9.85 -0.23
N GLU A 68 16.78 -11.04 -0.80
CA GLU A 68 17.90 -11.72 -1.46
C GLU A 68 18.43 -10.94 -2.66
N ALA A 69 17.55 -10.26 -3.41
CA ALA A 69 17.93 -9.39 -4.51
C ALA A 69 18.52 -8.02 -4.05
N GLY A 70 18.69 -7.83 -2.73
CA GLY A 70 19.30 -6.65 -2.15
C GLY A 70 18.35 -5.46 -1.94
N VAL A 71 17.02 -5.66 -1.99
CA VAL A 71 16.06 -4.63 -1.56
C VAL A 71 16.13 -4.52 -0.04
N PRO A 72 16.43 -3.35 0.54
CA PRO A 72 16.58 -3.23 1.99
C PRO A 72 15.26 -3.56 2.71
N ALA A 73 15.26 -4.54 3.60
CA ALA A 73 14.07 -4.90 4.38
C ALA A 73 13.48 -3.70 5.15
N SER A 74 14.32 -2.76 5.59
CA SER A 74 13.92 -1.50 6.21
C SER A 74 13.11 -0.55 5.30
N LYS A 75 12.96 -0.87 4.01
CA LYS A 75 12.08 -0.17 3.05
C LYS A 75 10.79 -0.94 2.76
N LEU A 76 10.60 -2.11 3.37
CA LEU A 76 9.44 -2.97 3.13
C LEU A 76 8.41 -2.86 4.27
N MET A 77 7.14 -2.77 3.90
CA MET A 77 5.96 -2.80 4.77
C MET A 77 4.94 -3.78 4.17
N PRO A 78 5.18 -5.10 4.26
CA PRO A 78 4.30 -6.08 3.63
C PRO A 78 2.92 -6.12 4.28
N GLY A 79 1.90 -6.40 3.45
CA GLY A 79 0.55 -6.71 3.90
C GLY A 79 0.49 -8.11 4.51
N THR A 80 0.07 -8.21 5.78
CA THR A 80 0.03 -9.48 6.53
C THR A 80 -1.37 -9.83 7.03
N GLY A 81 -2.37 -8.96 6.81
CA GLY A 81 -3.74 -9.22 7.22
C GLY A 81 -4.41 -10.29 6.36
N CYS A 82 -4.86 -11.36 7.00
CA CYS A 82 -5.62 -12.48 6.43
C CYS A 82 -6.92 -12.68 7.19
N SER A 83 -7.86 -13.47 6.62
CA SER A 83 -9.05 -13.89 7.35
C SER A 83 -8.72 -14.88 8.46
N ALA A 84 -7.73 -15.75 8.25
CA ALA A 84 -7.24 -16.66 9.28
C ALA A 84 -6.19 -15.98 10.17
N LEU A 85 -6.40 -16.06 11.49
CA LEU A 85 -5.48 -15.53 12.49
C LEU A 85 -4.07 -16.15 12.36
N SER A 86 -3.98 -17.46 12.16
CA SER A 86 -2.73 -18.20 12.01
C SER A 86 -1.88 -17.66 10.85
N ASP A 87 -2.51 -17.38 9.71
CA ASP A 87 -1.81 -16.88 8.52
C ASP A 87 -1.28 -15.47 8.74
N SER A 88 -2.07 -14.62 9.42
CA SER A 88 -1.64 -13.28 9.81
C SER A 88 -0.43 -13.33 10.76
N VAL A 89 -0.42 -14.29 11.70
CA VAL A 89 0.71 -14.48 12.61
C VAL A 89 1.96 -14.95 11.85
N VAL A 90 1.83 -15.94 10.97
CA VAL A 90 2.97 -16.49 10.18
C VAL A 90 3.59 -15.39 9.32
N LEU A 91 2.78 -14.66 8.54
CA LEU A 91 3.27 -13.58 7.66
C LEU A 91 3.91 -12.44 8.47
N THR A 92 3.31 -12.08 9.60
CA THR A 92 3.82 -10.99 10.44
C THR A 92 5.14 -11.37 11.10
N ALA A 93 5.24 -12.56 11.68
CA ALA A 93 6.47 -13.05 12.28
C ALA A 93 7.61 -13.16 11.25
N HIS A 94 7.29 -13.61 10.03
CA HIS A 94 8.25 -13.70 8.94
C HIS A 94 8.78 -12.32 8.52
N ALA A 95 7.89 -11.33 8.35
CA ALA A 95 8.28 -9.96 8.02
C ALA A 95 9.18 -9.33 9.11
N VAL A 96 8.86 -9.53 10.39
CA VAL A 96 9.67 -9.04 11.51
C VAL A 96 11.03 -9.74 11.55
N LYS A 97 11.07 -11.05 11.30
CA LYS A 97 12.32 -11.83 11.23
C LYS A 97 13.26 -11.31 10.13
N LEU A 98 12.73 -10.95 8.97
CA LEU A 98 13.52 -10.38 7.86
C LEU A 98 13.95 -8.93 8.13
N GLY A 99 13.44 -8.27 9.16
CA GLY A 99 13.77 -6.89 9.51
C GLY A 99 12.98 -5.84 8.72
N CYS A 100 11.78 -6.18 8.24
CA CYS A 100 10.90 -5.21 7.60
C CYS A 100 10.60 -4.03 8.54
N ALA A 101 10.40 -2.83 7.97
CA ALA A 101 10.17 -1.61 8.74
C ALA A 101 8.85 -1.62 9.52
N GLY A 102 7.91 -2.43 9.08
CA GLY A 102 6.60 -2.64 9.68
C GLY A 102 5.77 -3.59 8.84
N VAL A 103 4.52 -3.80 9.27
CA VAL A 103 3.54 -4.60 8.53
C VAL A 103 2.25 -3.81 8.37
N LEU A 104 1.58 -3.96 7.23
CA LEU A 104 0.27 -3.37 6.97
C LEU A 104 -0.79 -4.45 7.13
N MET A 105 -1.69 -4.30 8.11
CA MET A 105 -2.60 -5.37 8.48
C MET A 105 -4.07 -4.99 8.28
N LEU A 106 -4.75 -5.68 7.34
CA LEU A 106 -6.20 -5.67 7.23
C LEU A 106 -6.83 -6.32 8.48
N PRO A 107 -8.01 -5.86 8.91
CA PRO A 107 -8.83 -6.66 9.81
C PRO A 107 -9.24 -7.97 9.12
N PRO A 108 -9.61 -9.04 9.86
CA PRO A 108 -10.20 -10.22 9.25
C PRO A 108 -11.49 -9.82 8.53
N PHE A 109 -11.50 -10.00 7.20
CA PHE A 109 -12.49 -9.37 6.33
C PHE A 109 -13.58 -10.29 5.82
N TYR A 110 -13.50 -11.60 6.09
CA TYR A 110 -14.53 -12.53 5.62
C TYR A 110 -15.86 -12.37 6.41
N TYR A 111 -15.79 -12.35 7.73
CA TYR A 111 -16.95 -12.12 8.58
C TYR A 111 -17.25 -10.63 8.68
N LYS A 112 -18.48 -10.24 8.31
CA LYS A 112 -18.94 -8.84 8.35
C LYS A 112 -19.70 -8.57 9.67
N GLY A 113 -19.76 -7.27 10.02
CA GLY A 113 -20.49 -6.87 11.25
C GLY A 113 -19.83 -7.33 12.54
N VAL A 114 -18.53 -7.64 12.52
CA VAL A 114 -17.78 -7.98 13.74
C VAL A 114 -17.65 -6.75 14.65
N SER A 115 -17.65 -6.99 15.96
CA SER A 115 -17.53 -5.91 16.96
C SER A 115 -16.09 -5.42 17.11
N ASP A 116 -15.92 -4.19 17.62
CA ASP A 116 -14.61 -3.66 18.02
C ASP A 116 -13.89 -4.56 19.03
N GLU A 117 -14.63 -5.24 19.91
CA GLU A 117 -14.08 -6.22 20.84
C GLU A 117 -13.46 -7.42 20.09
N GLY A 118 -14.15 -7.94 19.08
CA GLY A 118 -13.62 -9.04 18.25
C GLY A 118 -12.36 -8.63 17.50
N LEU A 119 -12.35 -7.42 16.92
CA LEU A 119 -11.19 -6.87 16.22
C LEU A 119 -10.01 -6.60 17.18
N PHE A 120 -10.31 -6.05 18.36
CA PHE A 120 -9.29 -5.83 19.39
C PHE A 120 -8.61 -7.14 19.79
N ARG A 121 -9.39 -8.20 20.04
CA ARG A 121 -8.83 -9.53 20.36
C ARG A 121 -7.99 -10.08 19.21
N ASN A 122 -8.46 -9.94 17.97
CA ASN A 122 -7.72 -10.43 16.80
C ASN A 122 -6.34 -9.75 16.65
N PHE A 123 -6.28 -8.42 16.67
CA PHE A 123 -5.01 -7.69 16.58
C PHE A 123 -4.10 -7.97 17.79
N SER A 124 -4.68 -8.07 19.00
CA SER A 124 -3.93 -8.39 20.22
C SER A 124 -3.31 -9.78 20.17
N GLU A 125 -4.06 -10.78 19.68
CA GLU A 125 -3.55 -12.14 19.50
C GLU A 125 -2.37 -12.18 18.52
N VAL A 126 -2.45 -11.43 17.40
CA VAL A 126 -1.31 -11.35 16.47
C VAL A 126 -0.08 -10.77 17.18
N VAL A 127 -0.22 -9.64 17.87
CA VAL A 127 0.90 -9.00 18.59
C VAL A 127 1.50 -9.94 19.63
N GLN A 128 0.65 -10.62 20.42
CA GLN A 128 1.09 -11.53 21.49
C GLN A 128 1.76 -12.79 20.94
N ARG A 129 1.27 -13.36 19.82
CA ARG A 129 1.84 -14.57 19.23
C ARG A 129 3.13 -14.29 18.47
N VAL A 130 3.26 -13.14 17.83
CA VAL A 130 4.52 -12.71 17.22
C VAL A 130 5.59 -12.46 18.29
N ALA A 131 5.20 -11.89 19.42
CA ALA A 131 6.04 -11.70 20.62
C ALA A 131 7.43 -11.11 20.34
N ASP A 132 7.52 -10.11 19.44
CA ASP A 132 8.77 -9.46 19.07
C ASP A 132 8.63 -7.94 19.23
N ASP A 133 9.47 -7.33 20.05
CA ASP A 133 9.47 -5.89 20.36
C ASP A 133 9.81 -5.01 19.13
N ARG A 134 10.31 -5.61 18.03
CA ARG A 134 10.57 -4.90 16.77
C ARG A 134 9.33 -4.72 15.91
N LEU A 135 8.22 -5.39 16.24
CA LEU A 135 6.97 -5.31 15.48
C LEU A 135 6.45 -3.87 15.43
N GLN A 136 6.27 -3.35 14.21
CA GLN A 136 5.57 -2.10 13.93
C GLN A 136 4.36 -2.41 13.06
N LEU A 137 3.17 -2.47 13.66
CA LEU A 137 1.92 -2.81 13.01
C LEU A 137 1.17 -1.55 12.61
N TYR A 138 0.90 -1.40 11.32
CA TYR A 138 0.05 -0.38 10.74
C TYR A 138 -1.32 -0.98 10.40
N LEU A 139 -2.36 -0.42 11.00
CA LEU A 139 -3.74 -0.82 10.73
C LEU A 139 -4.12 -0.45 9.29
N TYR A 140 -4.86 -1.30 8.60
CA TYR A 140 -5.31 -1.00 7.25
C TYR A 140 -6.83 -0.86 7.20
N HIS A 141 -7.29 0.39 7.16
CA HIS A 141 -8.68 0.76 7.08
C HIS A 141 -9.10 0.95 5.63
N ILE A 142 -9.91 0.03 5.09
CA ILE A 142 -10.43 0.06 3.71
C ILE A 142 -11.88 -0.45 3.66
N PRO A 143 -12.85 0.21 4.30
CA PRO A 143 -14.23 -0.24 4.37
C PRO A 143 -14.90 -0.49 3.01
N PRO A 144 -14.63 0.30 1.95
CA PRO A 144 -15.24 0.04 0.63
C PRO A 144 -14.93 -1.35 0.06
N VAL A 145 -13.84 -2.00 0.51
CA VAL A 145 -13.42 -3.34 0.06
C VAL A 145 -13.62 -4.39 1.14
N SER A 146 -13.15 -4.12 2.35
CA SER A 146 -13.22 -5.09 3.47
C SER A 146 -14.61 -5.18 4.10
N SER A 147 -15.40 -4.11 4.02
CA SER A 147 -16.67 -3.93 4.77
C SER A 147 -16.49 -4.08 6.31
N VAL A 148 -15.27 -3.92 6.80
CA VAL A 148 -14.93 -3.98 8.23
C VAL A 148 -14.21 -2.67 8.60
N PRO A 149 -14.88 -1.74 9.28
CA PRO A 149 -14.28 -0.48 9.70
C PRO A 149 -13.33 -0.67 10.87
N ILE A 150 -12.35 0.25 10.98
CA ILE A 150 -11.51 0.41 12.17
C ILE A 150 -11.92 1.74 12.80
N THR A 151 -12.53 1.68 13.98
CA THR A 151 -13.06 2.86 14.69
C THR A 151 -11.98 3.59 15.49
N LEU A 152 -12.20 4.85 15.84
CA LEU A 152 -11.32 5.59 16.74
C LEU A 152 -11.20 4.90 18.12
N GLY A 153 -12.31 4.35 18.62
CA GLY A 153 -12.33 3.60 19.90
C GLY A 153 -11.46 2.34 19.84
N LEU A 154 -11.47 1.63 18.71
CA LEU A 154 -10.59 0.47 18.52
C LEU A 154 -9.12 0.89 18.48
N ILE A 155 -8.78 1.96 17.75
CA ILE A 155 -7.40 2.50 17.68
C ILE A 155 -6.92 2.87 19.09
N GLU A 156 -7.71 3.63 19.84
CA GLU A 156 -7.36 4.04 21.21
C GLU A 156 -7.07 2.84 22.12
N ARG A 157 -7.92 1.83 22.07
CA ARG A 157 -7.75 0.60 22.86
C ARG A 157 -6.50 -0.15 22.50
N LEU A 158 -6.21 -0.28 21.19
CA LEU A 158 -5.01 -0.95 20.69
C LEU A 158 -3.73 -0.20 21.08
N LEU A 159 -3.72 1.13 20.98
CA LEU A 159 -2.60 1.97 21.40
C LEU A 159 -2.34 1.85 22.91
N LYS A 160 -3.40 1.78 23.72
CA LYS A 160 -3.28 1.61 25.17
C LYS A 160 -2.73 0.24 25.54
N ALA A 161 -3.17 -0.82 24.85
CA ALA A 161 -2.77 -2.19 25.15
C ALA A 161 -1.38 -2.55 24.58
N HIS A 162 -1.03 -2.02 23.41
CA HIS A 162 0.18 -2.37 22.65
C HIS A 162 0.94 -1.12 22.15
N PRO A 163 1.35 -0.19 23.02
CA PRO A 163 1.89 1.12 22.64
C PRO A 163 3.22 1.04 21.87
N LYS A 164 3.96 -0.08 21.98
CA LYS A 164 5.21 -0.29 21.24
C LYS A 164 4.99 -0.87 19.84
N SER A 165 3.92 -1.65 19.68
CA SER A 165 3.68 -2.42 18.45
C SER A 165 2.72 -1.74 17.49
N ILE A 166 1.73 -0.98 17.97
CA ILE A 166 0.77 -0.26 17.13
C ILE A 166 1.37 1.07 16.69
N ALA A 167 1.81 1.14 15.43
CA ALA A 167 2.62 2.25 14.92
C ALA A 167 1.81 3.31 14.17
N GLY A 168 0.74 2.90 13.47
CA GLY A 168 0.01 3.82 12.62
C GLY A 168 -1.17 3.17 11.91
N ILE A 169 -1.68 3.90 10.92
CA ILE A 169 -2.78 3.46 10.06
C ILE A 169 -2.57 3.92 8.62
N LYS A 170 -3.03 3.10 7.67
CA LYS A 170 -3.34 3.53 6.31
C LYS A 170 -4.86 3.68 6.22
N ASP A 171 -5.33 4.88 5.93
CA ASP A 171 -6.75 5.13 5.71
C ASP A 171 -7.09 5.19 4.21
N SER A 172 -7.80 4.17 3.75
CA SER A 172 -8.33 4.02 2.39
C SER A 172 -9.86 4.07 2.38
N SER A 173 -10.48 4.78 3.32
CA SER A 173 -11.93 4.98 3.35
C SER A 173 -12.45 5.75 2.13
N GLY A 174 -11.61 6.61 1.54
CA GLY A 174 -12.02 7.57 0.51
C GLY A 174 -12.76 8.79 1.09
N ASP A 175 -12.84 8.92 2.40
CA ASP A 175 -13.46 10.03 3.12
C ASP A 175 -12.41 10.82 3.91
N TRP A 176 -12.16 12.06 3.48
CA TRP A 176 -11.23 12.94 4.17
C TRP A 176 -11.62 13.22 5.62
N ASN A 177 -12.93 13.28 5.93
CA ASN A 177 -13.36 13.51 7.31
C ASN A 177 -12.93 12.38 8.25
N ASN A 178 -12.93 11.13 7.77
CA ASN A 178 -12.42 10.01 8.54
C ASN A 178 -10.91 10.13 8.76
N THR A 179 -10.14 10.36 7.70
CA THR A 179 -8.68 10.55 7.81
C THR A 179 -8.35 11.70 8.77
N LYS A 180 -9.04 12.83 8.65
CA LYS A 180 -8.86 13.99 9.51
C LYS A 180 -9.19 13.67 10.97
N ALA A 181 -10.26 12.94 11.24
CA ALA A 181 -10.63 12.56 12.62
C ALA A 181 -9.54 11.69 13.27
N VAL A 182 -8.92 10.78 12.52
CA VAL A 182 -7.78 9.97 13.00
C VAL A 182 -6.56 10.85 13.27
N LEU A 183 -6.24 11.80 12.38
CA LEU A 183 -5.14 12.76 12.55
C LEU A 183 -5.34 13.61 13.81
N ASP A 184 -6.52 14.20 13.96
CA ASP A 184 -6.86 15.06 15.10
C ASP A 184 -6.74 14.31 16.43
N ALA A 185 -7.14 13.02 16.46
CA ALA A 185 -7.12 12.21 17.67
C ALA A 185 -5.71 11.70 18.03
N PHE A 186 -4.89 11.30 17.05
CA PHE A 186 -3.73 10.46 17.34
C PHE A 186 -2.39 10.95 16.77
N ALA A 187 -2.34 11.84 15.76
CA ALA A 187 -1.07 12.23 15.14
C ALA A 187 -0.08 12.85 16.13
N LYS A 188 -0.57 13.67 17.07
CA LYS A 188 0.27 14.34 18.09
C LYS A 188 0.91 13.36 19.09
N SER A 189 0.36 12.15 19.24
CA SER A 189 0.92 11.10 20.10
C SER A 189 1.97 10.23 19.39
N GLY A 190 2.33 10.56 18.16
CA GLY A 190 3.31 9.81 17.36
C GLY A 190 2.72 8.62 16.62
N PHE A 191 1.40 8.59 16.40
CA PHE A 191 0.73 7.61 15.56
C PHE A 191 0.81 8.05 14.11
N ASP A 192 1.42 7.23 13.25
CA ASP A 192 1.62 7.54 11.84
C ASP A 192 0.31 7.37 11.05
N VAL A 193 -0.09 8.40 10.30
CA VAL A 193 -1.28 8.34 9.44
C VAL A 193 -0.86 8.50 7.98
N PHE A 194 -1.11 7.45 7.19
CA PHE A 194 -0.92 7.44 5.74
C PHE A 194 -2.26 7.59 5.02
N ALA A 195 -2.36 8.55 4.11
CA ALA A 195 -3.48 8.61 3.19
C ALA A 195 -3.43 7.42 2.21
N GLY A 196 -4.55 6.76 2.00
CA GLY A 196 -4.68 5.62 1.08
C GLY A 196 -4.83 6.03 -0.39
N SER A 197 -5.03 7.33 -0.63
CA SER A 197 -5.03 7.95 -1.94
C SER A 197 -4.16 9.20 -1.92
N GLU A 198 -3.34 9.38 -2.94
CA GLU A 198 -2.54 10.59 -3.13
C GLU A 198 -3.38 11.85 -3.33
N THR A 199 -4.67 11.71 -3.65
CA THR A 199 -5.58 12.87 -3.73
C THR A 199 -5.71 13.60 -2.40
N PHE A 200 -5.46 12.91 -1.29
CA PHE A 200 -5.46 13.48 0.07
C PHE A 200 -4.04 13.71 0.62
N LEU A 201 -2.98 13.53 -0.19
CA LEU A 201 -1.61 13.61 0.32
C LEU A 201 -1.30 14.97 0.94
N LEU A 202 -1.59 16.05 0.23
CA LEU A 202 -1.27 17.41 0.69
C LEU A 202 -2.05 17.76 1.97
N ASP A 203 -3.34 17.43 2.01
CA ASP A 203 -4.16 17.66 3.21
C ASP A 203 -3.67 16.80 4.38
N ASN A 204 -3.30 15.53 4.13
CA ASN A 204 -2.73 14.65 5.14
C ASN A 204 -1.44 15.24 5.75
N MET A 205 -0.53 15.74 4.89
CA MET A 205 0.71 16.39 5.35
C MET A 205 0.44 17.67 6.15
N ARG A 206 -0.49 18.52 5.70
CA ARG A 206 -0.87 19.77 6.38
C ARG A 206 -1.49 19.53 7.76
N HIS A 207 -2.09 18.36 7.99
CA HIS A 207 -2.71 17.98 9.27
C HIS A 207 -1.84 17.05 10.13
N GLY A 208 -0.56 16.87 9.79
CA GLY A 208 0.39 16.11 10.61
C GLY A 208 0.51 14.63 10.25
N GLY A 209 -0.02 14.20 9.10
CA GLY A 209 0.21 12.87 8.55
C GLY A 209 1.64 12.69 8.06
N VAL A 210 2.02 11.46 7.73
CA VAL A 210 3.42 11.10 7.42
C VAL A 210 3.67 10.81 5.93
N GLY A 211 2.62 10.73 5.10
CA GLY A 211 2.73 10.43 3.67
C GLY A 211 1.51 9.71 3.12
N CYS A 212 1.70 8.91 2.08
CA CYS A 212 0.64 8.11 1.48
C CYS A 212 1.12 6.69 1.11
N ILE A 213 0.16 5.75 1.09
CA ILE A 213 0.34 4.40 0.53
C ILE A 213 -0.72 4.25 -0.56
N THR A 214 -0.33 4.53 -1.82
CA THR A 214 -1.30 4.83 -2.87
C THR A 214 -1.08 4.03 -4.15
N ALA A 215 -2.18 3.67 -4.83
CA ALA A 215 -2.21 2.80 -5.99
C ALA A 215 -1.34 3.32 -7.15
N THR A 216 -1.48 4.59 -7.52
CA THR A 216 -0.69 5.17 -8.62
C THR A 216 0.77 5.42 -8.24
N GLY A 217 1.15 5.18 -6.98
CA GLY A 217 2.56 5.02 -6.59
C GLY A 217 3.29 3.95 -7.40
N ASN A 218 2.56 2.99 -8.00
CA ASN A 218 3.14 2.00 -8.92
C ASN A 218 3.61 2.57 -10.26
N VAL A 219 3.07 3.69 -10.68
CA VAL A 219 3.30 4.24 -12.04
C VAL A 219 3.71 5.72 -12.04
N ASN A 220 3.47 6.45 -10.94
CA ASN A 220 3.75 7.90 -10.83
C ASN A 220 4.48 8.28 -9.54
N PRO A 221 5.47 7.49 -9.07
CA PRO A 221 6.07 7.70 -7.76
C PRO A 221 6.81 9.04 -7.64
N ALA A 222 7.52 9.46 -8.70
CA ALA A 222 8.32 10.68 -8.68
C ALA A 222 7.47 11.96 -8.51
N ALA A 223 6.34 12.05 -9.20
CA ALA A 223 5.45 13.20 -9.06
C ALA A 223 4.80 13.25 -7.67
N ILE A 224 4.44 12.09 -7.10
CA ILE A 224 3.86 11.99 -5.75
C ILE A 224 4.90 12.36 -4.69
N ASP A 225 6.14 11.88 -4.82
CA ASP A 225 7.26 12.24 -3.93
C ASP A 225 7.56 13.74 -3.98
N LYS A 226 7.45 14.35 -5.18
CA LYS A 226 7.62 15.79 -5.33
C LYS A 226 6.59 16.59 -4.52
N VAL A 227 5.33 16.14 -4.44
CA VAL A 227 4.31 16.75 -3.55
C VAL A 227 4.72 16.57 -2.11
N TRP A 228 5.08 15.34 -1.70
CA TRP A 228 5.47 15.05 -0.32
C TRP A 228 6.67 15.89 0.14
N ARG A 229 7.69 16.06 -0.70
CA ARG A 229 8.89 16.87 -0.35
C ARG A 229 8.60 18.37 -0.31
N ASN A 230 7.62 18.84 -1.09
CA ASN A 230 7.35 20.25 -1.27
C ASN A 230 5.98 20.69 -0.71
N TRP A 231 5.42 19.94 0.24
CA TRP A 231 4.08 20.19 0.74
C TRP A 231 3.88 21.56 1.42
N GLN A 232 4.96 22.23 1.83
CA GLN A 232 4.96 23.59 2.40
C GLN A 232 5.31 24.69 1.38
N SER A 233 5.64 24.32 0.15
CA SER A 233 6.02 25.30 -0.88
C SER A 233 4.80 26.04 -1.46
N ALA A 234 5.05 27.18 -2.10
CA ALA A 234 4.01 27.92 -2.82
C ALA A 234 3.40 27.13 -3.98
N ASP A 235 4.12 26.15 -4.54
CA ASP A 235 3.63 25.32 -5.65
C ASP A 235 2.90 24.05 -5.19
N ALA A 236 2.76 23.80 -3.88
CA ALA A 236 2.22 22.55 -3.35
C ALA A 236 0.83 22.21 -3.92
N ASP A 237 -0.07 23.16 -3.98
CA ASP A 237 -1.43 22.94 -4.51
C ASP A 237 -1.42 22.63 -6.02
N LYS A 238 -0.53 23.25 -6.79
CA LYS A 238 -0.34 22.96 -8.22
C LYS A 238 0.22 21.56 -8.43
N LEU A 239 1.21 21.16 -7.64
CA LEU A 239 1.77 19.82 -7.68
C LEU A 239 0.74 18.76 -7.30
N GLN A 240 -0.06 19.03 -6.27
CA GLN A 240 -1.17 18.17 -5.84
C GLN A 240 -2.24 18.03 -6.95
N ALA A 241 -2.60 19.11 -7.62
CA ALA A 241 -3.55 19.06 -8.74
C ALA A 241 -3.05 18.13 -9.87
N GLY A 242 -1.75 18.15 -10.16
CA GLY A 242 -1.14 17.30 -11.19
C GLY A 242 -1.24 15.80 -10.86
N ILE A 243 -0.90 15.40 -9.64
CA ILE A 243 -1.02 13.98 -9.24
C ILE A 243 -2.49 13.53 -9.13
N THR A 244 -3.37 14.45 -8.70
CA THR A 244 -4.82 14.19 -8.66
C THR A 244 -5.37 13.94 -10.07
N ALA A 245 -4.95 14.71 -11.08
CA ALA A 245 -5.38 14.50 -12.47
C ALA A 245 -4.96 13.11 -12.98
N THR A 246 -3.72 12.68 -12.73
CA THR A 246 -3.26 11.33 -13.07
C THR A 246 -4.09 10.26 -12.36
N ARG A 247 -4.35 10.41 -11.08
CA ARG A 247 -5.19 9.47 -10.30
C ARG A 247 -6.60 9.37 -10.90
N MET A 248 -7.21 10.50 -11.22
CA MET A 248 -8.57 10.56 -11.79
C MET A 248 -8.64 9.89 -13.16
N ALA A 249 -7.58 9.97 -13.97
CA ALA A 249 -7.49 9.25 -15.24
C ALA A 249 -7.44 7.72 -15.02
N VAL A 250 -6.57 7.25 -14.12
CA VAL A 250 -6.38 5.81 -13.87
C VAL A 250 -7.62 5.16 -13.24
N GLN A 251 -8.34 5.85 -12.38
CA GLN A 251 -9.49 5.26 -11.66
C GLN A 251 -10.80 5.23 -12.46
N LYS A 252 -10.81 5.73 -13.71
CA LYS A 252 -11.97 5.60 -14.62
C LYS A 252 -12.25 4.14 -15.03
N VAL A 253 -11.26 3.27 -14.88
CA VAL A 253 -11.31 1.85 -15.21
C VAL A 253 -10.87 1.01 -14.01
N PRO A 254 -11.10 -0.32 -13.99
CA PRO A 254 -10.64 -1.20 -12.93
C PRO A 254 -9.16 -1.00 -12.62
N MET A 255 -8.87 -0.58 -11.37
CA MET A 255 -7.56 -0.02 -10.97
C MET A 255 -6.40 -1.00 -11.13
N ILE A 256 -6.54 -2.23 -10.60
CA ILE A 256 -5.42 -3.19 -10.57
C ILE A 256 -4.98 -3.56 -12.00
N PRO A 257 -5.88 -4.00 -12.90
CA PRO A 257 -5.48 -4.28 -14.27
C PRO A 257 -5.02 -3.02 -15.03
N ALA A 258 -5.52 -1.81 -14.70
CA ALA A 258 -5.05 -0.57 -15.29
C ALA A 258 -3.58 -0.27 -14.94
N LEU A 259 -3.21 -0.40 -13.66
CA LEU A 259 -1.82 -0.21 -13.23
C LEU A 259 -0.88 -1.18 -13.94
N LYS A 260 -1.26 -2.45 -14.04
CA LYS A 260 -0.47 -3.48 -14.74
C LYS A 260 -0.37 -3.21 -16.24
N ALA A 261 -1.45 -2.77 -16.88
CA ALA A 261 -1.44 -2.39 -18.29
C ALA A 261 -0.57 -1.14 -18.57
N ILE A 262 -0.53 -0.18 -17.64
CA ILE A 262 0.39 0.97 -17.73
C ILE A 262 1.83 0.49 -17.64
N VAL A 263 2.18 -0.34 -16.65
CA VAL A 263 3.52 -0.91 -16.55
C VAL A 263 3.88 -1.69 -17.81
N ALA A 264 2.99 -2.55 -18.31
CA ALA A 264 3.18 -3.33 -19.54
C ALA A 264 3.54 -2.43 -20.73
N LYS A 265 2.78 -1.34 -20.92
CA LYS A 265 2.98 -0.42 -22.06
C LYS A 265 4.30 0.32 -21.98
N PHE A 266 4.65 0.86 -20.80
CA PHE A 266 5.84 1.69 -20.66
C PHE A 266 7.14 0.87 -20.53
N SER A 267 7.05 -0.41 -20.08
CA SER A 267 8.20 -1.33 -20.02
C SER A 267 8.40 -2.15 -21.31
N ASP A 268 7.49 -2.06 -22.29
CA ASP A 268 7.44 -2.95 -23.46
C ASP A 268 7.35 -4.45 -23.12
N ASP A 269 6.76 -4.76 -21.98
CA ASP A 269 6.60 -6.14 -21.49
C ASP A 269 5.10 -6.48 -21.31
N PRO A 270 4.46 -7.05 -22.31
CA PRO A 270 3.01 -7.29 -22.31
C PRO A 270 2.55 -8.29 -21.24
N GLU A 271 3.43 -9.14 -20.69
CA GLU A 271 3.06 -10.08 -19.63
C GLU A 271 2.68 -9.39 -18.32
N TRP A 272 3.11 -8.15 -18.11
CA TRP A 272 2.66 -7.34 -16.99
C TRP A 272 1.13 -7.16 -16.93
N SER A 273 0.42 -7.28 -18.06
CA SER A 273 -1.04 -7.16 -18.07
C SER A 273 -1.77 -8.33 -17.42
N THR A 274 -1.10 -9.47 -17.18
CA THR A 274 -1.71 -10.66 -16.59
C THR A 274 -2.18 -10.40 -15.17
N VAL A 275 -3.46 -10.67 -14.87
CA VAL A 275 -4.05 -10.66 -13.53
C VAL A 275 -4.53 -12.05 -13.16
N ARG A 276 -4.60 -12.35 -11.84
CA ARG A 276 -5.21 -13.61 -11.40
C ARG A 276 -6.73 -13.51 -11.32
N PRO A 277 -7.48 -14.53 -11.74
CA PRO A 277 -8.90 -14.63 -11.40
C PRO A 277 -9.14 -14.50 -9.90
N PRO A 278 -10.22 -13.82 -9.47
CA PRO A 278 -11.38 -13.40 -10.27
C PRO A 278 -11.23 -12.08 -11.02
N LEU A 279 -10.07 -11.43 -10.95
CA LEU A 279 -9.82 -10.24 -11.77
C LEU A 279 -9.67 -10.62 -13.23
N ILE A 280 -10.02 -9.66 -14.10
CA ILE A 280 -9.85 -9.75 -15.55
C ILE A 280 -9.14 -8.48 -16.04
N GLU A 281 -8.48 -8.58 -17.17
CA GLU A 281 -7.81 -7.46 -17.83
C GLU A 281 -8.84 -6.40 -18.27
N ASN A 282 -8.39 -5.16 -18.38
CA ASN A 282 -9.22 -4.11 -18.98
C ASN A 282 -9.48 -4.39 -20.47
N THR A 283 -10.66 -4.04 -20.94
CA THR A 283 -10.98 -4.13 -22.37
C THR A 283 -10.14 -3.15 -23.19
N GLN A 284 -9.98 -3.42 -24.50
CA GLN A 284 -9.24 -2.52 -25.38
C GLN A 284 -9.82 -1.10 -25.37
N ALA A 285 -11.14 -0.94 -25.37
CA ALA A 285 -11.78 0.38 -25.31
C ALA A 285 -11.46 1.13 -23.99
N GLN A 286 -11.37 0.41 -22.85
CA GLN A 286 -10.96 1.00 -21.57
C GLN A 286 -9.49 1.44 -21.62
N LEU A 287 -8.61 0.64 -22.21
CA LEU A 287 -7.20 0.96 -22.37
C LEU A 287 -6.97 2.14 -23.31
N ASP A 288 -7.69 2.20 -24.43
CA ASP A 288 -7.60 3.31 -25.39
C ASP A 288 -7.97 4.64 -24.71
N GLY A 289 -9.06 4.65 -23.93
CA GLY A 289 -9.46 5.83 -23.14
C GLY A 289 -8.43 6.20 -22.07
N LEU A 290 -7.93 5.22 -21.33
CA LEU A 290 -6.91 5.43 -20.30
C LEU A 290 -5.63 6.04 -20.89
N PHE A 291 -5.12 5.47 -21.98
CA PHE A 291 -3.88 5.95 -22.58
C PHE A 291 -4.04 7.30 -23.32
N ALA A 292 -5.23 7.61 -23.82
CA ALA A 292 -5.55 8.94 -24.34
C ALA A 292 -5.50 9.99 -23.22
N ASP A 293 -6.10 9.71 -22.07
CA ASP A 293 -6.06 10.59 -20.91
C ASP A 293 -4.64 10.79 -20.38
N LEU A 294 -3.86 9.71 -20.22
CA LEU A 294 -2.47 9.80 -19.77
C LEU A 294 -1.60 10.59 -20.75
N LYS A 295 -1.80 10.41 -22.06
CA LYS A 295 -1.11 11.19 -23.09
C LYS A 295 -1.43 12.68 -22.99
N ALA A 296 -2.68 13.04 -22.75
CA ALA A 296 -3.11 14.43 -22.56
C ALA A 296 -2.45 15.08 -21.33
N LEU A 297 -2.10 14.27 -20.32
CA LEU A 297 -1.38 14.70 -19.12
C LEU A 297 0.17 14.69 -19.28
N ASN A 298 0.69 14.37 -20.47
CA ASN A 298 2.11 14.18 -20.73
C ASN A 298 2.76 13.16 -19.76
N PHE A 299 2.02 12.11 -19.43
CA PHE A 299 2.46 11.08 -18.50
C PHE A 299 3.56 10.21 -19.12
N ASP A 300 4.58 9.89 -18.31
CA ASP A 300 5.69 9.03 -18.68
C ASP A 300 6.23 8.25 -17.47
N MET A 301 6.95 7.15 -17.74
CA MET A 301 7.62 6.30 -16.74
C MET A 301 9.10 6.14 -17.12
N PRO A 302 9.94 7.16 -16.90
CA PRO A 302 11.34 7.11 -17.31
C PRO A 302 12.10 6.00 -16.60
N GLY A 303 12.99 5.31 -17.33
CA GLY A 303 13.85 4.25 -16.80
C GLY A 303 13.15 2.95 -16.42
N ILE A 304 11.87 2.76 -16.78
CA ILE A 304 11.13 1.51 -16.45
C ILE A 304 11.58 0.31 -17.30
N LYS A 305 12.26 0.56 -18.42
CA LYS A 305 12.79 -0.46 -19.34
C LYS A 305 14.17 -0.98 -18.94
N ASP A 306 14.88 -0.24 -18.09
CA ASP A 306 16.23 -0.53 -17.62
C ASP A 306 16.18 -1.51 -16.42
#